data_633a275a3f343d1956e4d8768d358e53
#
_entry.id   633a275a3f343d1956e4d8768d358e53
#
_cell.length_a   1.000
_cell.length_b   1.000
_cell.length_c   1.000
_cell.angle_alpha   90.00
_cell.angle_beta   90.00
_cell.angle_gamma   90.00
#
_symmetry.space_group_name_H-M   'P 1'
#
loop_
_entity.id
_entity.type
_entity.pdbx_description
1 polymer ?
#
loop_
_entity_poly.entity_id
_entity_poly.type
_entity_poly.pdbx_seq_one_letter_code
_entity_poly.pdbx_strand_id
1 'polypeptide(L)'
;MSVFYTVYFVKTSQPEIVAKAFNRIERVEDSEWLVCNFDDSDEDGLFEPDSDFTSKISQQFGEAIFICVNERDDQFEYEHSKDGVLLRKLTWASDGCRSTWMNVQGEQEAWEDDVLFSEENFARALEIIKYDDHLKLLSNQQLMEKQQQLRAIWDAQQYVVNGQWPLGNGTIGMVIPRYFGIKIPV
;
A
#
# COMPACT_ATOMS: atom_id res chain seq x y z
N MET A 1 -17.44 -0.82 10.38
CA MET A 1 -16.49 0.10 11.06
C MET A 1 -15.35 0.25 10.09
N SER A 2 -15.10 1.47 9.58
CA SER A 2 -13.98 1.70 8.66
C SER A 2 -12.67 1.62 9.42
N VAL A 3 -11.66 1.01 8.82
CA VAL A 3 -10.33 0.90 9.42
C VAL A 3 -9.52 2.13 9.05
N PHE A 4 -8.92 2.74 10.05
CA PHE A 4 -7.89 3.77 9.90
C PHE A 4 -6.71 3.38 10.76
N TYR A 5 -5.51 3.44 10.23
CA TYR A 5 -4.30 3.38 11.03
C TYR A 5 -3.07 3.90 10.31
N THR A 6 -2.11 4.38 11.09
CA THR A 6 -0.73 4.64 10.66
C THR A 6 0.22 3.82 11.51
N VAL A 7 1.32 3.37 10.93
CA VAL A 7 2.32 2.58 11.65
C VAL A 7 3.68 2.62 10.97
N TYR A 8 4.73 2.57 11.79
CA TYR A 8 6.07 2.24 11.34
C TYR A 8 6.45 0.84 11.81
N PHE A 9 7.07 0.07 10.93
CA PHE A 9 7.78 -1.16 11.27
C PHE A 9 9.26 -0.91 11.09
N VAL A 10 10.04 -1.17 12.14
CA VAL A 10 11.49 -0.93 12.13
C VAL A 10 12.21 -2.23 12.45
N LYS A 11 13.04 -2.67 11.52
CA LYS A 11 13.91 -3.84 11.71
C LYS A 11 15.28 -3.39 12.14
N THR A 12 15.72 -3.82 13.34
CA THR A 12 16.97 -3.38 13.91
C THR A 12 17.57 -4.42 14.85
N SER A 13 18.90 -4.41 14.95
CA SER A 13 19.63 -5.16 15.98
C SER A 13 19.73 -4.38 17.31
N GLN A 14 19.26 -3.14 17.36
CA GLN A 14 19.40 -2.22 18.52
C GLN A 14 18.06 -1.62 18.96
N PRO A 15 17.13 -2.44 19.48
CA PRO A 15 15.77 -1.99 19.80
C PRO A 15 15.73 -0.89 20.88
N GLU A 16 16.74 -0.82 21.77
CA GLU A 16 16.82 0.21 22.81
C GLU A 16 17.10 1.61 22.25
N ILE A 17 17.69 1.72 21.06
CA ILE A 17 17.91 3.01 20.40
C ILE A 17 16.61 3.47 19.73
N VAL A 18 15.88 2.55 19.08
CA VAL A 18 14.57 2.84 18.51
C VAL A 18 13.60 3.34 19.59
N ALA A 19 13.65 2.75 20.80
CA ALA A 19 12.81 3.15 21.91
C ALA A 19 13.00 4.61 22.39
N LYS A 20 14.07 5.27 21.96
CA LYS A 20 14.29 6.70 22.24
C LYS A 20 13.75 7.61 21.13
N ALA A 21 13.49 7.06 19.94
CA ALA A 21 13.06 7.82 18.77
C ALA A 21 11.54 7.80 18.57
N PHE A 22 10.85 6.79 19.09
CA PHE A 22 9.41 6.61 18.94
C PHE A 22 8.70 6.62 20.30
N ASN A 23 7.49 7.20 20.33
CA ASN A 23 6.71 7.34 21.58
C ASN A 23 6.07 6.03 22.03
N ARG A 24 5.73 5.16 21.08
CA ARG A 24 5.12 3.84 21.33
C ARG A 24 5.89 2.79 20.57
N ILE A 25 6.27 1.72 21.24
CA ILE A 25 6.95 0.58 20.62
C ILE A 25 6.39 -0.70 21.18
N GLU A 26 6.05 -1.61 20.30
CA GLU A 26 5.68 -2.97 20.61
C GLU A 26 6.64 -3.94 19.94
N ARG A 27 7.09 -4.95 20.67
CA ARG A 27 7.87 -6.04 20.10
C ARG A 27 6.92 -7.07 19.53
N VAL A 28 7.20 -7.48 18.30
CA VAL A 28 6.52 -8.62 17.71
C VAL A 28 7.23 -9.89 18.13
N GLU A 29 6.51 -10.83 18.75
CA GLU A 29 7.08 -12.13 19.14
C GLU A 29 7.66 -12.84 17.91
N ASP A 30 8.84 -13.44 18.08
CA ASP A 30 9.57 -14.18 17.04
C ASP A 30 9.87 -13.37 15.76
N SER A 31 9.98 -12.04 15.87
CA SER A 31 10.28 -11.16 14.74
C SER A 31 11.44 -10.21 15.09
N GLU A 32 12.22 -9.84 14.06
CA GLU A 32 13.21 -8.77 14.15
C GLU A 32 12.59 -7.37 13.98
N TRP A 33 11.28 -7.30 13.71
CA TRP A 33 10.55 -6.07 13.53
C TRP A 33 9.96 -5.54 14.83
N LEU A 34 10.01 -4.22 14.98
CA LEU A 34 9.31 -3.47 16.01
C LEU A 34 8.15 -2.73 15.39
N VAL A 35 7.00 -2.72 16.05
CA VAL A 35 5.85 -1.89 15.70
C VAL A 35 6.00 -0.56 16.44
N CYS A 36 6.08 0.54 15.70
CA CYS A 36 6.36 1.85 16.25
C CYS A 36 5.25 2.82 15.89
N ASN A 37 4.79 3.60 16.88
CA ASN A 37 3.76 4.62 16.73
C ASN A 37 2.50 4.12 15.98
N PHE A 38 2.04 2.92 16.34
CA PHE A 38 0.75 2.45 15.85
C PHE A 38 -0.34 3.39 16.37
N ASP A 39 -1.11 3.96 15.46
CA ASP A 39 -2.21 4.86 15.75
C ASP A 39 -3.42 4.46 14.89
N ASP A 40 -4.51 4.13 15.57
CA ASP A 40 -5.82 3.78 14.98
C ASP A 40 -6.87 4.88 15.24
N SER A 41 -6.44 6.04 15.74
CA SER A 41 -7.33 7.19 15.90
C SER A 41 -7.76 7.74 14.54
N ASP A 42 -9.05 8.04 14.40
CA ASP A 42 -9.65 8.66 13.21
C ASP A 42 -9.37 10.18 13.16
N GLU A 43 -8.26 10.61 13.77
CA GLU A 43 -7.77 11.97 13.60
C GLU A 43 -7.16 12.07 12.21
N ASP A 44 -7.53 13.11 11.46
CA ASP A 44 -7.11 13.37 10.09
C ASP A 44 -5.58 13.22 9.95
N GLY A 45 -5.14 11.99 9.74
CA GLY A 45 -3.75 11.68 9.44
C GLY A 45 -3.40 12.41 8.15
N LEU A 46 -2.40 13.27 8.23
CA LEU A 46 -1.92 14.01 7.08
C LEU A 46 -1.45 13.01 6.02
N PHE A 47 -2.28 12.87 4.98
CA PHE A 47 -1.88 12.18 3.78
C PHE A 47 -0.91 13.10 3.03
N GLU A 48 0.36 12.75 3.05
CA GLU A 48 1.44 13.53 2.44
C GLU A 48 2.18 12.68 1.40
N PRO A 49 1.64 12.51 0.18
CA PRO A 49 2.17 11.59 -0.82
C PRO A 49 3.62 11.88 -1.25
N ASP A 50 4.08 13.11 -1.05
CA ASP A 50 5.45 13.54 -1.40
C ASP A 50 6.43 13.44 -0.22
N SER A 51 5.97 13.05 0.97
CA SER A 51 6.82 12.94 2.16
C SER A 51 7.74 11.73 2.10
N ASP A 52 8.89 11.85 2.73
CA ASP A 52 9.84 10.77 2.99
C ASP A 52 9.70 10.33 4.44
N PHE A 53 9.02 9.20 4.65
CA PHE A 53 8.72 8.69 5.98
C PHE A 53 9.81 7.75 6.51
N THR A 54 10.49 7.02 5.66
CA THR A 54 11.30 5.86 6.05
C THR A 54 12.79 6.00 5.82
N SER A 55 13.26 6.84 4.87
CA SER A 55 14.70 6.92 4.53
C SER A 55 15.57 7.30 5.73
N LYS A 56 15.19 8.33 6.47
CA LYS A 56 15.97 8.76 7.66
C LYS A 56 15.93 7.71 8.77
N ILE A 57 14.77 7.08 8.96
CA ILE A 57 14.58 6.03 9.97
C ILE A 57 15.45 4.82 9.59
N SER A 58 15.40 4.37 8.35
CA SER A 58 16.19 3.24 7.88
C SER A 58 17.70 3.53 7.89
N GLN A 59 18.11 4.75 7.59
CA GLN A 59 19.51 5.17 7.69
C GLN A 59 20.04 5.06 9.12
N GLN A 60 19.19 5.33 10.10
CA GLN A 60 19.57 5.29 11.51
C GLN A 60 19.49 3.89 12.12
N PHE A 61 18.48 3.10 11.72
CA PHE A 61 18.12 1.86 12.42
C PHE A 61 18.26 0.59 11.58
N GLY A 62 18.42 0.70 10.25
CA GLY A 62 18.61 -0.41 9.31
C GLY A 62 17.53 -0.51 8.27
N GLU A 63 16.33 -0.97 8.60
CA GLU A 63 15.23 -1.17 7.63
C GLU A 63 13.92 -0.65 8.23
N ALA A 64 13.15 0.08 7.44
CA ALA A 64 11.91 0.71 7.90
C ALA A 64 10.81 0.62 6.85
N ILE A 65 9.60 0.31 7.30
CA ILE A 65 8.37 0.32 6.52
C ILE A 65 7.40 1.29 7.18
N PHE A 66 6.74 2.11 6.39
CA PHE A 66 5.60 2.93 6.80
C PHE A 66 4.35 2.45 6.07
N ILE A 67 3.24 2.37 6.79
CA ILE A 67 1.93 2.08 6.23
C ILE A 67 0.92 3.07 6.81
N CYS A 68 0.14 3.68 5.93
CA CYS A 68 -1.06 4.43 6.26
C CYS A 68 -2.25 3.83 5.53
N VAL A 69 -3.35 3.63 6.25
CA VAL A 69 -4.61 3.09 5.73
C VAL A 69 -5.75 3.98 6.19
N ASN A 70 -6.60 4.37 5.25
CA ASN A 70 -7.89 4.98 5.52
C ASN A 70 -8.95 4.35 4.59
N GLU A 71 -9.69 3.38 5.12
CA GLU A 71 -10.74 2.70 4.33
C GLU A 71 -11.91 3.60 3.99
N ARG A 72 -12.23 4.60 4.82
CA ARG A 72 -13.35 5.52 4.58
C ARG A 72 -13.13 6.32 3.30
N ASP A 73 -11.89 6.78 3.10
CA ASP A 73 -11.53 7.64 1.97
C ASP A 73 -10.82 6.84 0.86
N ASP A 74 -10.78 5.49 1.00
CA ASP A 74 -10.09 4.56 0.09
C ASP A 74 -8.64 4.98 -0.19
N GLN A 75 -7.90 5.27 0.89
CA GLN A 75 -6.51 5.70 0.84
C GLN A 75 -5.57 4.64 1.37
N PHE A 76 -4.44 4.53 0.73
CA PHE A 76 -3.36 3.63 1.11
C PHE A 76 -2.02 4.24 0.77
N GLU A 77 -1.10 4.22 1.72
CA GLU A 77 0.29 4.62 1.52
C GLU A 77 1.22 3.55 2.08
N TYR A 78 2.21 3.21 1.28
CA TYR A 78 3.26 2.27 1.62
C TYR A 78 4.61 2.85 1.25
N GLU A 79 5.56 2.81 2.18
CA GLU A 79 6.93 3.19 1.92
C GLU A 79 7.88 2.24 2.63
N HIS A 80 8.88 1.74 1.91
CA HIS A 80 9.89 0.82 2.41
C HIS A 80 11.28 1.34 2.06
N SER A 81 12.13 1.49 3.06
CA SER A 81 13.52 1.90 2.89
C SER A 81 14.46 1.01 3.70
N LYS A 82 15.68 0.86 3.20
CA LYS A 82 16.76 0.13 3.85
C LYS A 82 18.06 0.91 3.76
N ASP A 83 18.77 1.04 4.88
CA ASP A 83 20.05 1.74 4.99
C ASP A 83 20.02 3.16 4.37
N GLY A 84 18.87 3.85 4.49
CA GLY A 84 18.64 5.18 3.93
C GLY A 84 18.25 5.21 2.46
N VAL A 85 18.11 4.07 1.80
CA VAL A 85 17.72 3.96 0.40
C VAL A 85 16.26 3.54 0.28
N LEU A 86 15.47 4.32 -0.45
CA LEU A 86 14.09 3.99 -0.78
C LEU A 86 14.08 2.74 -1.69
N LEU A 87 13.42 1.68 -1.25
CA LEU A 87 13.21 0.45 -2.02
C LEU A 87 11.89 0.51 -2.78
N ARG A 88 10.82 0.91 -2.09
CA ARG A 88 9.48 0.96 -2.66
C ARG A 88 8.66 2.10 -2.06
N LYS A 89 7.87 2.79 -2.91
CA LYS A 89 6.83 3.72 -2.46
C LYS A 89 5.61 3.57 -3.34
N LEU A 90 4.46 3.41 -2.69
CA LEU A 90 3.15 3.28 -3.32
C LEU A 90 2.17 4.22 -2.62
N THR A 91 1.42 4.98 -3.42
CA THR A 91 0.38 5.86 -2.91
C THR A 91 -0.89 5.69 -3.74
N TRP A 92 -1.94 5.23 -3.10
CA TRP A 92 -3.28 5.10 -3.64
C TRP A 92 -4.20 6.06 -2.93
N ALA A 93 -4.87 6.94 -3.66
CA ALA A 93 -5.80 7.91 -3.09
C ALA A 93 -6.83 8.41 -4.08
N SER A 94 -7.91 8.99 -3.57
CA SER A 94 -8.95 9.60 -4.38
C SER A 94 -8.54 11.00 -4.85
N ASP A 95 -8.79 11.28 -6.13
CA ASP A 95 -8.69 12.61 -6.72
C ASP A 95 -10.00 13.43 -6.59
N GLY A 96 -10.95 12.93 -5.79
CA GLY A 96 -12.30 13.48 -5.60
C GLY A 96 -13.35 12.88 -6.54
N CYS A 97 -12.95 12.13 -7.56
CA CYS A 97 -13.85 11.41 -8.47
C CYS A 97 -13.71 9.90 -8.33
N ARG A 98 -12.49 9.42 -8.20
CA ARG A 98 -12.14 8.00 -8.07
C ARG A 98 -10.75 7.86 -7.47
N SER A 99 -10.47 6.71 -6.89
CA SER A 99 -9.14 6.41 -6.39
C SER A 99 -8.20 5.97 -7.52
N THR A 100 -6.95 6.43 -7.44
CA THR A 100 -5.92 6.20 -8.46
C THR A 100 -4.55 6.02 -7.81
N TRP A 101 -3.60 5.45 -8.55
CA TRP A 101 -2.20 5.44 -8.18
C TRP A 101 -1.59 6.81 -8.38
N MET A 102 -1.31 7.53 -7.32
CA MET A 102 -0.69 8.85 -7.36
C MET A 102 0.83 8.75 -7.42
N ASN A 103 1.40 7.74 -6.75
CA ASN A 103 2.84 7.52 -6.71
C ASN A 103 3.17 6.03 -6.78
N VAL A 104 4.14 5.69 -7.62
CA VAL A 104 4.69 4.33 -7.76
C VAL A 104 6.18 4.46 -8.03
N GLN A 105 7.03 4.19 -7.03
CA GLN A 105 8.48 4.31 -7.12
C GLN A 105 9.16 3.05 -6.58
N GLY A 106 10.37 2.80 -7.07
CA GLY A 106 11.19 1.66 -6.67
C GLY A 106 10.85 0.37 -7.39
N GLU A 107 11.58 -0.69 -7.04
CA GLU A 107 11.35 -2.03 -7.60
C GLU A 107 10.16 -2.69 -6.92
N GLN A 108 9.43 -3.50 -7.69
CA GLN A 108 8.27 -4.25 -7.21
C GLN A 108 8.69 -5.30 -6.18
N GLU A 109 7.90 -5.43 -5.14
CA GLU A 109 8.12 -6.40 -4.07
C GLU A 109 7.22 -7.63 -4.22
N ALA A 110 7.67 -8.77 -3.72
CA ALA A 110 7.00 -10.05 -3.92
C ALA A 110 5.52 -10.08 -3.46
N TRP A 111 5.16 -9.31 -2.41
CA TRP A 111 3.78 -9.25 -1.95
C TRP A 111 2.82 -8.63 -2.98
N GLU A 112 3.32 -7.79 -3.89
CA GLU A 112 2.51 -7.13 -4.92
C GLU A 112 1.96 -8.14 -5.93
N ASP A 113 2.74 -9.18 -6.25
CA ASP A 113 2.30 -10.25 -7.15
C ASP A 113 1.11 -11.00 -6.56
N ASP A 114 1.17 -11.29 -5.26
CA ASP A 114 0.14 -12.07 -4.58
C ASP A 114 -1.12 -11.25 -4.23
N VAL A 115 -1.00 -9.92 -4.16
CA VAL A 115 -2.08 -9.04 -3.73
C VAL A 115 -2.62 -8.21 -4.89
N LEU A 116 -1.76 -7.36 -5.48
CA LEU A 116 -2.18 -6.39 -6.49
C LEU A 116 -2.34 -7.02 -7.88
N PHE A 117 -1.44 -7.91 -8.26
CA PHE A 117 -1.49 -8.59 -9.55
C PHE A 117 -2.09 -10.00 -9.49
N SER A 118 -2.75 -10.33 -8.37
CA SER A 118 -3.45 -11.60 -8.21
C SER A 118 -4.64 -11.75 -9.18
N GLU A 119 -5.00 -12.99 -9.49
CA GLU A 119 -6.20 -13.30 -10.30
C GLU A 119 -7.49 -12.85 -9.60
N GLU A 120 -7.52 -12.83 -8.25
CA GLU A 120 -8.65 -12.31 -7.50
C GLU A 120 -8.83 -10.81 -7.74
N ASN A 121 -7.75 -10.03 -7.67
CA ASN A 121 -7.80 -8.59 -7.93
C ASN A 121 -8.13 -8.29 -9.39
N PHE A 122 -7.64 -9.12 -10.34
CA PHE A 122 -8.03 -9.04 -11.74
C PHE A 122 -9.53 -9.28 -11.95
N ALA A 123 -10.10 -10.28 -11.29
CA ALA A 123 -11.53 -10.56 -11.37
C ALA A 123 -12.37 -9.38 -10.87
N ARG A 124 -11.95 -8.74 -9.76
CA ARG A 124 -12.60 -7.50 -9.24
C ARG A 124 -12.53 -6.36 -10.27
N ALA A 125 -11.37 -6.17 -10.91
CA ALA A 125 -11.21 -5.17 -11.95
C ALA A 125 -12.13 -5.39 -13.15
N LEU A 126 -12.32 -6.65 -13.56
CA LEU A 126 -13.28 -7.02 -14.62
C LEU A 126 -14.72 -6.72 -14.19
N GLU A 127 -15.08 -6.90 -12.93
CA GLU A 127 -16.41 -6.55 -12.42
C GLU A 127 -16.65 -5.05 -12.50
N ILE A 128 -15.68 -4.23 -12.07
CA ILE A 128 -15.79 -2.77 -12.18
C ILE A 128 -16.04 -2.36 -13.64
N ILE A 129 -15.29 -2.92 -14.60
CA ILE A 129 -15.49 -2.63 -16.02
C ILE A 129 -16.90 -3.00 -16.48
N LYS A 130 -17.49 -4.08 -16.00
CA LYS A 130 -18.86 -4.51 -16.37
C LYS A 130 -19.95 -3.60 -15.82
N TYR A 131 -19.73 -3.04 -14.62
CA TYR A 131 -20.73 -2.25 -13.91
C TYR A 131 -20.54 -0.74 -14.04
N ASP A 132 -19.46 -0.28 -14.66
CA ASP A 132 -19.23 1.13 -14.94
C ASP A 132 -20.31 1.63 -15.92
N ASP A 133 -21.15 2.56 -15.44
CA ASP A 133 -22.25 3.12 -16.22
C ASP A 133 -21.78 3.83 -17.50
N HIS A 134 -20.58 4.41 -17.49
CA HIS A 134 -19.98 5.00 -18.69
C HIS A 134 -19.60 3.95 -19.74
N LEU A 135 -19.40 2.70 -19.33
CA LEU A 135 -19.02 1.60 -20.20
C LEU A 135 -20.24 0.80 -20.73
N LYS A 136 -21.43 0.98 -20.14
CA LYS A 136 -22.69 0.36 -20.63
C LYS A 136 -23.05 0.76 -22.06
N LEU A 137 -22.50 1.85 -22.55
CA LEU A 137 -22.70 2.33 -23.92
C LEU A 137 -21.72 1.71 -24.93
N LEU A 138 -20.76 0.89 -24.48
CA LEU A 138 -19.79 0.25 -25.35
C LEU A 138 -20.42 -0.94 -26.08
N SER A 139 -20.00 -1.12 -27.31
CA SER A 139 -20.27 -2.37 -28.04
C SER A 139 -19.54 -3.55 -27.39
N ASN A 140 -20.02 -4.78 -27.65
CA ASN A 140 -19.34 -5.99 -27.16
C ASN A 140 -17.85 -6.05 -27.59
N GLN A 141 -17.55 -5.58 -28.81
CA GLN A 141 -16.17 -5.54 -29.29
C GLN A 141 -15.29 -4.59 -28.46
N GLN A 142 -15.78 -3.38 -28.17
CA GLN A 142 -15.06 -2.41 -27.35
C GLN A 142 -14.85 -2.91 -25.92
N LEU A 143 -15.84 -3.63 -25.36
CA LEU A 143 -15.69 -4.25 -24.04
C LEU A 143 -14.62 -5.35 -24.05
N MET A 144 -14.58 -6.19 -25.08
CA MET A 144 -13.54 -7.21 -25.24
C MET A 144 -12.14 -6.58 -25.36
N GLU A 145 -12.00 -5.51 -26.13
CA GLU A 145 -10.74 -4.78 -26.27
C GLU A 145 -10.26 -4.21 -24.94
N LYS A 146 -11.17 -3.64 -24.13
CA LYS A 146 -10.83 -3.16 -22.76
C LYS A 146 -10.39 -4.30 -21.84
N GLN A 147 -11.06 -5.44 -21.87
CA GLN A 147 -10.67 -6.61 -21.08
C GLN A 147 -9.30 -7.14 -21.48
N GLN A 148 -8.97 -7.15 -22.77
CA GLN A 148 -7.64 -7.53 -23.26
C GLN A 148 -6.56 -6.53 -22.81
N GLN A 149 -6.84 -5.22 -22.87
CA GLN A 149 -5.94 -4.19 -22.37
C GLN A 149 -5.68 -4.37 -20.87
N LEU A 150 -6.75 -4.65 -20.09
CA LEU A 150 -6.61 -4.90 -18.66
C LEU A 150 -5.75 -6.14 -18.38
N ARG A 151 -5.98 -7.25 -19.12
CA ARG A 151 -5.16 -8.48 -18.99
C ARG A 151 -3.69 -8.18 -19.28
N ALA A 152 -3.39 -7.40 -20.32
CA ALA A 152 -2.02 -7.03 -20.66
C ALA A 152 -1.33 -6.23 -19.53
N ILE A 153 -2.07 -5.39 -18.79
CA ILE A 153 -1.55 -4.68 -17.60
C ILE A 153 -1.18 -5.68 -16.50
N TRP A 154 -2.05 -6.67 -16.23
CA TRP A 154 -1.79 -7.70 -15.22
C TRP A 154 -0.63 -8.61 -15.62
N ASP A 155 -0.60 -9.11 -16.85
CA ASP A 155 0.46 -9.98 -17.35
C ASP A 155 1.84 -9.28 -17.38
N ALA A 156 1.84 -7.97 -17.58
CA ALA A 156 3.05 -7.14 -17.53
C ALA A 156 3.37 -6.62 -16.11
N GLN A 157 2.52 -6.89 -15.12
CA GLN A 157 2.61 -6.38 -13.74
C GLN A 157 2.84 -4.86 -13.70
N GLN A 158 2.09 -4.13 -14.52
CA GLN A 158 2.30 -2.70 -14.76
C GLN A 158 1.28 -1.84 -13.99
N TYR A 159 1.79 -0.85 -13.27
CA TYR A 159 0.96 0.21 -12.69
C TYR A 159 0.61 1.27 -13.73
N VAL A 160 -0.63 1.74 -13.67
CA VAL A 160 -1.08 2.90 -14.45
C VAL A 160 -1.14 4.10 -13.53
N VAL A 161 -0.08 4.89 -13.49
CA VAL A 161 -0.01 6.12 -12.69
C VAL A 161 -1.09 7.10 -13.16
N ASN A 162 -1.77 7.74 -12.23
CA ASN A 162 -3.00 8.50 -12.42
C ASN A 162 -4.18 7.66 -12.99
N GLY A 163 -4.09 6.36 -12.86
CA GLY A 163 -5.12 5.40 -13.24
C GLY A 163 -5.46 4.44 -12.10
N GLN A 164 -6.45 3.58 -12.33
CA GLN A 164 -6.98 2.66 -11.31
C GLN A 164 -6.26 1.30 -11.28
N TRP A 165 -5.40 1.00 -12.25
CA TRP A 165 -4.92 -0.36 -12.43
C TRP A 165 -3.45 -0.56 -12.03
N PRO A 166 -3.11 -1.66 -11.33
CA PRO A 166 -4.05 -2.63 -10.72
C PRO A 166 -4.91 -1.94 -9.67
N LEU A 167 -6.03 -2.56 -9.28
CA LEU A 167 -6.87 -1.97 -8.23
C LEU A 167 -6.10 -1.91 -6.91
N GLY A 168 -5.94 -0.69 -6.39
CA GLY A 168 -5.60 -0.46 -5.00
C GLY A 168 -6.86 -0.47 -4.12
N ASN A 169 -6.68 -0.53 -2.83
CA ASN A 169 -7.71 -0.22 -1.83
C ASN A 169 -7.08 -0.04 -0.46
N GLY A 170 -7.80 0.59 0.48
CA GLY A 170 -7.33 0.80 1.83
C GLY A 170 -7.03 -0.49 2.60
N THR A 171 -7.62 -1.64 2.22
CA THR A 171 -7.40 -2.92 2.94
C THR A 171 -6.04 -3.56 2.65
N ILE A 172 -5.36 -3.16 1.57
CA ILE A 172 -4.04 -3.70 1.18
C ILE A 172 -3.05 -3.55 2.33
N GLY A 173 -3.03 -2.41 2.99
CA GLY A 173 -2.16 -2.17 4.12
C GLY A 173 -2.29 -3.18 5.27
N MET A 174 -3.48 -3.78 5.45
CA MET A 174 -3.72 -4.81 6.46
C MET A 174 -3.04 -6.15 6.12
N VAL A 175 -2.76 -6.39 4.85
CA VAL A 175 -2.20 -7.65 4.37
C VAL A 175 -0.68 -7.61 4.32
N ILE A 176 -0.10 -6.49 3.91
CA ILE A 176 1.35 -6.32 3.71
C ILE A 176 2.20 -6.77 4.90
N PRO A 177 1.91 -6.41 6.16
CA PRO A 177 2.75 -6.78 7.30
C PRO A 177 2.97 -8.28 7.43
N ARG A 178 2.00 -9.10 6.98
CA ARG A 178 2.09 -10.56 7.04
C ARG A 178 3.23 -11.12 6.18
N TYR A 179 3.57 -10.44 5.07
CA TYR A 179 4.68 -10.84 4.20
C TYR A 179 6.04 -10.62 4.86
N PHE A 180 6.10 -9.71 5.81
CA PHE A 180 7.28 -9.44 6.63
C PHE A 180 7.27 -10.21 7.96
N GLY A 181 6.29 -11.10 8.16
CA GLY A 181 6.13 -11.85 9.42
C GLY A 181 5.69 -10.97 10.60
N ILE A 182 5.07 -9.83 10.33
CA ILE A 182 4.63 -8.86 11.32
C ILE A 182 3.16 -9.09 11.63
N LYS A 183 2.83 -9.22 12.92
CA LYS A 183 1.43 -9.23 13.40
C LYS A 183 1.08 -7.82 13.85
N ILE A 184 0.07 -7.23 13.22
CA ILE A 184 -0.48 -5.95 13.66
C ILE A 184 -1.31 -6.20 14.92
N PRO A 185 -1.20 -5.33 15.95
CA PRO A 185 -2.14 -5.32 17.06
C PRO A 185 -3.57 -5.10 16.50
N VAL A 186 -4.50 -5.99 16.83
CA VAL A 186 -5.93 -5.90 16.43
C VAL A 186 -6.74 -5.54 17.65
#